data_fbd85d96c5d8a666d3868f49b8ce9674
#
_entry.id   fbd85d96c5d8a666d3868f49b8ce9674
#
_cell.length_a   1.000
_cell.length_b   1.000
_cell.length_c   1.000
_cell.angle_alpha   90.00
_cell.angle_beta   90.00
_cell.angle_gamma   90.00
#
_symmetry.space_group_name_H-M   'P 1'
#
loop_
_entity.id
_entity.type
_entity.pdbx_description
1 polymer ?
#
loop_
_entity_poly.entity_id
_entity_poly.type
_entity_poly.pdbx_seq_one_letter_code
_entity_poly.pdbx_strand_id
1 'polypeptide(L)'
;MDTSGSRILIADDDRIVRRIVVAKLSGLGYDLTQAEDGQQALHLLEGGFVPDLIITDSLMPRMTGLELARSIRSSPNSDVATLPIIMLTSRQGEHDIIEGLQTGLDDYVTKPFSPDELAARVRTTLWRARL
;
A
#
# COMPACT_ATOMS: atom_id res chain seq x y z
N MET A 1 13.70 -14.74 -6.82
CA MET A 1 12.84 -13.79 -6.11
C MET A 1 11.40 -13.97 -6.57
N ASP A 2 10.75 -15.01 -6.08
CA ASP A 2 9.33 -15.28 -6.40
C ASP A 2 8.47 -14.87 -5.22
N THR A 3 7.61 -13.87 -5.43
CA THR A 3 6.67 -13.35 -4.44
C THR A 3 5.21 -13.60 -4.85
N SER A 4 4.98 -14.36 -5.92
CA SER A 4 3.62 -14.66 -6.39
C SER A 4 2.80 -15.36 -5.30
N GLY A 5 1.49 -15.18 -5.34
CA GLY A 5 0.59 -15.68 -4.31
C GLY A 5 0.47 -14.77 -3.10
N SER A 6 1.32 -13.75 -2.95
CA SER A 6 1.21 -12.79 -1.85
C SER A 6 -0.10 -12.02 -1.96
N ARG A 7 -0.69 -11.71 -0.80
CA ARG A 7 -1.93 -10.95 -0.70
C ARG A 7 -1.62 -9.47 -0.56
N ILE A 8 -2.24 -8.65 -1.40
CA ILE A 8 -2.01 -7.22 -1.44
C ILE A 8 -3.33 -6.48 -1.25
N LEU A 9 -3.35 -5.53 -0.33
CA LEU A 9 -4.47 -4.62 -0.14
C LEU A 9 -4.17 -3.30 -0.83
N ILE A 10 -5.04 -2.87 -1.76
CA ILE A 10 -4.95 -1.56 -2.40
C ILE A 10 -6.06 -0.65 -1.87
N ALA A 11 -5.68 0.51 -1.32
CA ALA A 11 -6.58 1.54 -0.86
C ALA A 11 -6.42 2.79 -1.73
N ASP A 12 -7.44 3.11 -2.50
CA ASP A 12 -7.46 4.29 -3.38
C ASP A 12 -8.92 4.62 -3.69
N ASP A 13 -9.29 5.89 -3.61
CA ASP A 13 -10.65 6.32 -3.93
C ASP A 13 -10.91 6.42 -5.43
N ASP A 14 -9.85 6.40 -6.24
CA ASP A 14 -9.97 6.41 -7.71
C ASP A 14 -10.14 4.99 -8.23
N ARG A 15 -11.33 4.69 -8.72
CA ARG A 15 -11.68 3.39 -9.28
C ARG A 15 -10.79 2.99 -10.46
N ILE A 16 -10.37 3.96 -11.28
CA ILE A 16 -9.53 3.69 -12.45
C ILE A 16 -8.13 3.28 -12.00
N VAL A 17 -7.58 3.95 -11.01
CA VAL A 17 -6.27 3.59 -10.44
C VAL A 17 -6.32 2.18 -9.85
N ARG A 18 -7.38 1.86 -9.07
CA ARG A 18 -7.52 0.51 -8.53
C ARG A 18 -7.56 -0.55 -9.62
N ARG A 19 -8.29 -0.29 -10.72
CA ARG A 19 -8.37 -1.22 -11.86
C ARG A 19 -7.01 -1.47 -12.50
N ILE A 20 -6.22 -0.41 -12.68
CA ILE A 20 -4.89 -0.52 -13.28
C ILE A 20 -3.99 -1.36 -12.39
N VAL A 21 -3.97 -1.07 -11.09
CA VAL A 21 -3.15 -1.79 -10.12
C VAL A 21 -3.56 -3.26 -10.04
N VAL A 22 -4.86 -3.52 -9.90
CA VAL A 22 -5.39 -4.88 -9.80
C VAL A 22 -5.09 -5.69 -11.05
N ALA A 23 -5.31 -5.12 -12.24
CA ALA A 23 -5.05 -5.81 -13.50
C ALA A 23 -3.58 -6.19 -13.62
N LYS A 24 -2.66 -5.26 -13.32
CA LYS A 24 -1.23 -5.52 -13.43
C LYS A 24 -0.76 -6.58 -12.44
N LEU A 25 -1.09 -6.41 -11.18
CA LEU A 25 -0.58 -7.28 -10.12
C LEU A 25 -1.25 -8.65 -10.11
N SER A 26 -2.55 -8.73 -10.41
CA SER A 26 -3.23 -10.02 -10.56
C SER A 26 -2.63 -10.82 -11.71
N GLY A 27 -2.28 -10.16 -12.81
CA GLY A 27 -1.62 -10.80 -13.95
C GLY A 27 -0.25 -11.39 -13.59
N LEU A 28 0.37 -10.93 -12.53
CA LEU A 28 1.66 -11.44 -12.03
C LEU A 28 1.49 -12.49 -10.91
N GLY A 29 0.26 -12.89 -10.61
CA GLY A 29 -0.01 -13.95 -9.65
C GLY A 29 -0.27 -13.47 -8.22
N TYR A 30 -0.41 -12.17 -7.99
CA TYR A 30 -0.77 -11.64 -6.68
C TYR A 30 -2.27 -11.71 -6.44
N ASP A 31 -2.66 -11.81 -5.19
CA ASP A 31 -4.05 -11.83 -4.76
C ASP A 31 -4.43 -10.45 -4.22
N LEU A 32 -5.30 -9.74 -4.95
CA LEU A 32 -5.64 -8.34 -4.66
C LEU A 32 -6.97 -8.21 -3.94
N THR A 33 -6.97 -7.42 -2.87
CA THR A 33 -8.17 -6.96 -2.16
C THR A 33 -8.23 -5.44 -2.27
N GLN A 34 -9.40 -4.89 -2.52
CA GLN A 34 -9.58 -3.46 -2.75
C GLN A 34 -10.32 -2.79 -1.60
N ALA A 35 -9.89 -1.59 -1.24
CA ALA A 35 -10.58 -0.67 -0.37
C ALA A 35 -10.74 0.67 -1.08
N GLU A 36 -11.88 1.31 -0.91
CA GLU A 36 -12.19 2.58 -1.57
C GLU A 36 -11.60 3.79 -0.84
N ASP A 37 -11.21 3.61 0.42
CA ASP A 37 -10.60 4.66 1.22
C ASP A 37 -9.83 4.04 2.40
N GLY A 38 -9.17 4.91 3.16
CA GLY A 38 -8.35 4.47 4.29
C GLY A 38 -9.15 3.87 5.44
N GLN A 39 -10.36 4.37 5.69
CA GLN A 39 -11.22 3.81 6.73
C GLN A 39 -11.64 2.39 6.41
N GLN A 40 -12.02 2.13 5.16
CA GLN A 40 -12.39 0.79 4.73
C GLN A 40 -11.20 -0.17 4.84
N ALA A 41 -9.99 0.29 4.44
CA ALA A 41 -8.78 -0.48 4.59
C ALA A 41 -8.50 -0.82 6.05
N LEU A 42 -8.57 0.17 6.94
CA LEU A 42 -8.33 -0.03 8.36
C LEU A 42 -9.36 -0.99 8.97
N HIS A 43 -10.61 -0.86 8.56
CA HIS A 43 -11.68 -1.75 9.01
C HIS A 43 -11.41 -3.22 8.64
N LEU A 44 -10.90 -3.47 7.43
CA LEU A 44 -10.51 -4.81 7.01
C LEU A 44 -9.39 -5.36 7.89
N LEU A 45 -8.39 -4.55 8.19
CA LEU A 45 -7.27 -4.97 9.05
C LEU A 45 -7.72 -5.25 10.47
N GLU A 46 -8.58 -4.41 11.03
CA GLU A 46 -9.13 -4.60 12.38
C GLU A 46 -10.04 -5.84 12.44
N GLY A 47 -10.67 -6.20 11.33
CA GLY A 47 -11.50 -7.38 11.21
C GLY A 47 -10.73 -8.69 11.05
N GLY A 48 -9.40 -8.64 11.04
CA GLY A 48 -8.56 -9.84 10.99
C GLY A 48 -7.97 -10.16 9.62
N PHE A 49 -8.20 -9.32 8.59
CA PHE A 49 -7.55 -9.51 7.31
C PHE A 49 -6.13 -8.94 7.36
N VAL A 50 -5.12 -9.81 7.28
CA VAL A 50 -3.71 -9.38 7.29
C VAL A 50 -3.09 -9.72 5.93
N PRO A 51 -2.94 -8.72 5.04
CA PRO A 51 -2.25 -8.93 3.77
C PRO A 51 -0.73 -9.03 3.98
N ASP A 52 -0.01 -9.26 2.90
CA ASP A 52 1.46 -9.26 2.91
C ASP A 52 2.03 -7.87 2.60
N LEU A 53 1.22 -7.00 1.99
CA LEU A 53 1.63 -5.65 1.60
C LEU A 53 0.40 -4.77 1.43
N ILE A 54 0.56 -3.48 1.74
CA ILE A 54 -0.48 -2.48 1.50
C ILE A 54 0.05 -1.44 0.52
N ILE A 55 -0.76 -1.14 -0.50
CA ILE A 55 -0.55 -0.02 -1.40
C ILE A 55 -1.65 0.99 -1.09
N THR A 56 -1.31 2.22 -0.76
CA THR A 56 -2.31 3.24 -0.44
C THR A 56 -2.07 4.54 -1.19
N ASP A 57 -3.16 5.17 -1.64
CA ASP A 57 -3.10 6.54 -2.13
C ASP A 57 -2.78 7.49 -0.96
N SER A 58 -2.17 8.62 -1.26
CA SER A 58 -1.84 9.64 -0.25
C SER A 58 -3.04 10.49 0.14
N LEU A 59 -3.93 10.80 -0.81
CA LEU A 59 -5.08 11.66 -0.59
C LEU A 59 -6.38 10.90 -0.86
N MET A 60 -7.10 10.62 0.20
CA MET A 60 -8.39 9.92 0.16
C MET A 60 -9.37 10.65 1.07
N PRO A 61 -10.68 10.59 0.79
CA PRO A 61 -11.66 11.14 1.72
C PRO A 61 -11.64 10.38 3.05
N ARG A 62 -12.01 11.04 4.11
CA ARG A 62 -12.15 10.53 5.48
C ARG A 62 -10.84 10.18 6.18
N MET A 63 -9.89 9.58 5.48
CA MET A 63 -8.59 9.23 6.07
C MET A 63 -7.51 9.29 4.98
N THR A 64 -6.48 10.10 5.20
CA THR A 64 -5.34 10.17 4.26
C THR A 64 -4.48 8.92 4.35
N GLY A 65 -3.63 8.72 3.33
CA GLY A 65 -2.70 7.60 3.34
C GLY A 65 -1.71 7.66 4.51
N LEU A 66 -1.26 8.86 4.89
CA LEU A 66 -0.38 9.02 6.05
C LEU A 66 -1.08 8.68 7.36
N GLU A 67 -2.35 9.09 7.51
CA GLU A 67 -3.15 8.73 8.67
C GLU A 67 -3.36 7.22 8.75
N LEU A 68 -3.64 6.58 7.61
CA LEU A 68 -3.75 5.13 7.55
C LEU A 68 -2.44 4.46 7.96
N ALA A 69 -1.31 4.93 7.43
CA ALA A 69 0.01 4.38 7.77
C ALA A 69 0.31 4.51 9.27
N ARG A 70 0.00 5.66 9.86
CA ARG A 70 0.17 5.86 11.31
C ARG A 70 -0.71 4.90 12.12
N SER A 71 -1.95 4.70 11.70
CA SER A 71 -2.85 3.75 12.36
C SER A 71 -2.33 2.32 12.26
N ILE A 72 -1.79 1.94 11.11
CA ILE A 72 -1.17 0.62 10.91
C ILE A 72 0.01 0.44 11.86
N ARG A 73 0.93 1.41 11.89
CA ARG A 73 2.13 1.32 12.75
C ARG A 73 1.81 1.32 14.23
N SER A 74 0.67 1.89 14.62
CA SER A 74 0.20 1.94 16.01
C SER A 74 -0.67 0.75 16.40
N SER A 75 -0.86 -0.21 15.52
CA SER A 75 -1.71 -1.37 15.80
C SER A 75 -1.14 -2.21 16.96
N PRO A 76 -1.99 -2.68 17.87
CA PRO A 76 -1.56 -3.62 18.91
C PRO A 76 -1.23 -5.01 18.34
N ASN A 77 -1.70 -5.32 17.14
CA ASN A 77 -1.34 -6.55 16.44
C ASN A 77 -0.02 -6.35 15.70
N SER A 78 1.04 -7.05 16.13
CA SER A 78 2.37 -6.89 15.56
C SER A 78 2.43 -7.27 14.09
N ASP A 79 1.61 -8.20 13.63
CA ASP A 79 1.56 -8.59 12.23
C ASP A 79 1.00 -7.47 11.35
N VAL A 80 0.10 -6.65 11.90
CA VAL A 80 -0.41 -5.45 11.23
C VAL A 80 0.61 -4.32 11.33
N ALA A 81 1.17 -4.08 12.51
CA ALA A 81 2.07 -2.95 12.76
C ALA A 81 3.34 -2.99 11.89
N THR A 82 3.75 -4.18 11.45
CA THR A 82 4.96 -4.38 10.65
C THR A 82 4.69 -4.58 9.16
N LEU A 83 3.45 -4.41 8.70
CA LEU A 83 3.10 -4.58 7.29
C LEU A 83 3.92 -3.64 6.40
N PRO A 84 4.47 -4.13 5.28
CA PRO A 84 5.07 -3.25 4.29
C PRO A 84 4.02 -2.30 3.69
N ILE A 85 4.38 -1.03 3.53
CA ILE A 85 3.48 0.00 3.01
C ILE A 85 4.16 0.72 1.85
N ILE A 86 3.51 0.73 0.69
CA ILE A 86 3.89 1.55 -0.47
C ILE A 86 2.83 2.62 -0.66
N MET A 87 3.25 3.87 -0.77
CA MET A 87 2.32 4.98 -1.01
C MET A 87 2.36 5.45 -2.45
N LEU A 88 1.18 5.63 -3.05
CA LEU A 88 1.02 6.25 -4.35
C LEU A 88 0.71 7.73 -4.11
N THR A 89 1.52 8.63 -4.65
CA THR A 89 1.36 10.04 -4.39
C THR A 89 1.62 10.90 -5.60
N SER A 90 0.80 11.94 -5.80
CA SER A 90 1.08 12.99 -6.76
C SER A 90 1.97 14.08 -6.16
N ARG A 91 2.25 14.02 -4.86
CA ARG A 91 3.07 14.98 -4.15
C ARG A 91 4.53 14.65 -4.32
N GLN A 92 5.31 15.65 -4.72
CA GLN A 92 6.75 15.50 -4.93
C GLN A 92 7.57 16.41 -4.01
N GLY A 93 6.92 17.08 -3.06
CA GLY A 93 7.60 17.98 -2.15
C GLY A 93 8.48 17.21 -1.16
N GLU A 94 9.68 17.74 -0.91
CA GLU A 94 10.62 17.15 0.04
C GLU A 94 9.99 16.94 1.42
N HIS A 95 9.18 17.91 1.86
CA HIS A 95 8.49 17.81 3.15
C HIS A 95 7.58 16.59 3.25
N ASP A 96 6.81 16.31 2.19
CA ASP A 96 5.92 15.17 2.16
C ASP A 96 6.67 13.84 2.16
N ILE A 97 7.82 13.81 1.48
CA ILE A 97 8.68 12.62 1.44
C ILE A 97 9.25 12.34 2.83
N ILE A 98 9.78 13.37 3.49
CA ILE A 98 10.33 13.24 4.84
C ILE A 98 9.26 12.78 5.83
N GLU A 99 8.07 13.38 5.78
CA GLU A 99 6.96 12.98 6.64
C GLU A 99 6.57 11.53 6.42
N GLY A 100 6.52 11.09 5.16
CA GLY A 100 6.22 9.69 4.84
C GLY A 100 7.26 8.72 5.39
N LEU A 101 8.54 9.03 5.23
CA LEU A 101 9.63 8.22 5.79
C LEU A 101 9.56 8.15 7.30
N GLN A 102 9.26 9.26 7.97
CA GLN A 102 9.12 9.30 9.43
C GLN A 102 7.90 8.49 9.90
N THR A 103 6.88 8.36 9.07
CA THR A 103 5.71 7.54 9.37
C THR A 103 6.01 6.04 9.25
N GLY A 104 7.10 5.67 8.56
CA GLY A 104 7.50 4.29 8.41
C GLY A 104 6.99 3.65 7.12
N LEU A 105 6.96 4.40 6.02
CA LEU A 105 6.70 3.86 4.70
C LEU A 105 7.89 3.06 4.21
N ASP A 106 7.64 1.98 3.50
CA ASP A 106 8.70 1.17 2.90
C ASP A 106 9.13 1.70 1.54
N ASP A 107 8.20 2.30 0.81
CA ASP A 107 8.47 2.92 -0.48
C ASP A 107 7.33 3.87 -0.84
N TYR A 108 7.56 4.70 -1.84
CA TYR A 108 6.52 5.52 -2.44
C TYR A 108 6.70 5.57 -3.95
N VAL A 109 5.61 5.76 -4.67
CA VAL A 109 5.59 5.83 -6.13
C VAL A 109 4.81 7.09 -6.52
N THR A 110 5.41 7.90 -7.37
CA THR A 110 4.81 9.16 -7.82
C THR A 110 3.81 8.91 -8.94
N LYS A 111 2.64 9.52 -8.84
CA LYS A 111 1.65 9.51 -9.92
C LYS A 111 1.95 10.62 -10.93
N PRO A 112 1.78 10.39 -12.23
CA PRO A 112 1.40 9.13 -12.86
C PRO A 112 2.54 8.10 -12.80
N PHE A 113 2.20 6.86 -12.57
CA PHE A 113 3.21 5.80 -12.45
C PHE A 113 3.13 4.81 -13.61
N SER A 114 4.25 4.16 -13.91
CA SER A 114 4.30 3.02 -14.79
C SER A 114 3.84 1.78 -14.01
N PRO A 115 2.87 0.99 -14.53
CA PRO A 115 2.50 -0.27 -13.89
C PRO A 115 3.68 -1.23 -13.72
N ASP A 116 4.62 -1.24 -14.65
CA ASP A 116 5.83 -2.05 -14.55
C ASP A 116 6.74 -1.59 -13.41
N GLU A 117 6.89 -0.29 -13.22
CA GLU A 117 7.66 0.26 -12.10
C GLU A 117 7.01 -0.11 -10.77
N LEU A 118 5.70 0.03 -10.66
CA LEU A 118 4.99 -0.34 -9.45
C LEU A 118 5.18 -1.82 -9.14
N ALA A 119 5.04 -2.68 -10.15
CA ALA A 119 5.23 -4.12 -9.99
C ALA A 119 6.65 -4.47 -9.51
N ALA A 120 7.66 -3.78 -10.04
CA ALA A 120 9.05 -4.00 -9.60
C ALA A 120 9.24 -3.61 -8.13
N ARG A 121 8.66 -2.49 -7.70
CA ARG A 121 8.75 -2.03 -6.31
C ARG A 121 7.98 -2.93 -5.36
N VAL A 122 6.83 -3.43 -5.78
CA VAL A 122 6.04 -4.40 -5.01
C VAL A 122 6.87 -5.66 -4.76
N ARG A 123 7.46 -6.21 -5.80
CA ARG A 123 8.28 -7.41 -5.70
C ARG A 123 9.47 -7.22 -4.75
N THR A 124 10.18 -6.11 -4.92
CA THR A 124 11.34 -5.80 -4.06
C THR A 124 10.92 -5.62 -2.60
N THR A 125 9.83 -4.91 -2.35
CA THR A 125 9.33 -4.66 -1.01
C THR A 125 8.90 -5.96 -0.33
N LEU A 126 8.17 -6.81 -1.03
CA LEU A 126 7.76 -8.12 -0.51
C LEU A 126 8.97 -9.02 -0.23
N TRP A 127 9.96 -9.01 -1.11
CA TRP A 127 11.17 -9.81 -0.93
C TRP A 127 11.94 -9.37 0.32
N ARG A 128 12.12 -8.06 0.51
CA ARG A 128 12.79 -7.52 1.70
C ARG A 128 12.09 -7.91 2.99
N ALA A 129 10.76 -7.92 2.98
CA ALA A 129 9.98 -8.27 4.15
C ALA A 129 10.18 -9.71 4.60
N ARG A 130 10.62 -10.59 3.69
CA ARG A 130 10.90 -12.01 3.98
C ARG A 130 12.30 -12.26 4.53
N LEU A 131 13.18 -11.28 4.39
CA LEU A 131 14.54 -11.38 4.91
C LEU A 131 14.55 -11.07 6.40
#